data_a75ee251a05d850acfad856144d45a3d
#
_entry.id   a75ee251a05d850acfad856144d45a3d
#
_cell.length_a   1.000
_cell.length_b   1.000
_cell.length_c   1.000
_cell.angle_alpha   90.00
_cell.angle_beta   90.00
_cell.angle_gamma   90.00
#
_symmetry.space_group_name_H-M   'P 1'
#
loop_
_entity.id
_entity.type
_entity.pdbx_description
1 polymer ?
#
loop_
_entity_poly.entity_id
_entity_poly.type
_entity_poly.pdbx_seq_one_letter_code
_entity_poly.pdbx_strand_id
1 'polypeptide(L)'
;MADVPVPPSSLRTEGILLREIHVNLLECKVCFEKYNPRQKERRPQNLSCGHVLCLECVRALSHPVLKKLECPFCRQLCDVDSTSHCQALTDLQDLLLSRSPRSPVPHRVRGGSGWVGGLGSGALRLRSAFGGWGSLINPTGVAVFGSSGTMVVVHDGERRVVVFGPQGRRLHGFGRRGRGHGEVCHPVDVAVTPSGYVVVTDAGDSAVKVFTTRGSFVLAVWDSFQTPWGVDVDSCGHILVTDIQAGTLSQVVVDFARGVTLMNRAVITDLQRPKAVACCRVTGNIALVETLGLTTTQPPNGPRPTRLTIFNKDFNMLSQIDSFTLSLGASVWPCMSAVAFDRAGDVMVIDSQRGLIWSLGKLQNGPVLTPPGQ
;
A
#
# COMPACT_ATOMS: atom_id res chain seq x y z
N MET A 1 -27.58 -39.56 20.24
CA MET A 1 -27.20 -38.26 19.63
C MET A 1 -25.69 -38.26 19.56
N ALA A 2 -25.16 -38.47 18.37
CA ALA A 2 -23.72 -38.58 18.18
C ALA A 2 -23.16 -37.18 17.88
N ASP A 3 -22.19 -36.77 18.71
CA ASP A 3 -21.43 -35.53 18.52
C ASP A 3 -20.66 -35.58 17.18
N VAL A 4 -20.99 -34.66 16.27
CA VAL A 4 -20.23 -34.42 15.05
C VAL A 4 -19.02 -33.58 15.41
N PRO A 5 -17.79 -34.05 15.20
CA PRO A 5 -16.60 -33.26 15.52
C PRO A 5 -16.49 -32.03 14.63
N VAL A 6 -16.44 -30.84 15.23
CA VAL A 6 -16.16 -29.57 14.56
C VAL A 6 -14.70 -29.62 14.08
N PRO A 7 -14.39 -29.40 12.78
CA PRO A 7 -13.03 -29.42 12.30
C PRO A 7 -12.22 -28.26 12.89
N PRO A 8 -10.92 -28.47 13.14
CA PRO A 8 -10.06 -27.45 13.76
C PRO A 8 -9.96 -26.20 12.88
N SER A 9 -9.86 -25.05 13.50
CA SER A 9 -9.88 -23.72 12.86
C SER A 9 -8.82 -23.49 11.79
N SER A 10 -7.74 -24.28 11.76
CA SER A 10 -6.69 -24.25 10.75
C SER A 10 -7.15 -24.68 9.34
N LEU A 11 -8.00 -25.68 9.24
CA LEU A 11 -8.51 -26.18 7.95
C LEU A 11 -9.46 -25.19 7.26
N ARG A 12 -10.17 -24.37 8.03
CA ARG A 12 -11.00 -23.29 7.46
C ARG A 12 -10.16 -22.18 6.86
N THR A 13 -9.04 -21.85 7.46
CA THR A 13 -8.13 -20.78 7.00
C THR A 13 -7.39 -21.20 5.71
N GLU A 14 -6.95 -22.45 5.63
CA GLU A 14 -6.33 -23.00 4.41
C GLU A 14 -7.30 -23.03 3.22
N GLY A 15 -8.55 -23.40 3.45
CA GLY A 15 -9.59 -23.41 2.41
C GLY A 15 -9.91 -22.01 1.88
N ILE A 16 -9.89 -20.99 2.73
CA ILE A 16 -10.09 -19.59 2.33
C ILE A 16 -8.91 -19.09 1.51
N LEU A 17 -7.68 -19.36 1.95
CA LEU A 17 -6.47 -18.95 1.24
C LEU A 17 -6.37 -19.60 -0.15
N LEU A 18 -6.66 -20.89 -0.25
CA LEU A 18 -6.68 -21.60 -1.54
C LEU A 18 -7.74 -21.02 -2.48
N ARG A 19 -8.91 -20.67 -1.97
CA ARG A 19 -9.96 -20.02 -2.76
C ARG A 19 -9.54 -18.64 -3.25
N GLU A 20 -8.89 -17.83 -2.40
CA GLU A 20 -8.36 -16.52 -2.75
C GLU A 20 -7.26 -16.63 -3.83
N ILE A 21 -6.35 -17.59 -3.71
CA ILE A 21 -5.33 -17.87 -4.74
C ILE A 21 -6.00 -18.24 -6.06
N HIS A 22 -7.00 -19.12 -6.04
CA HIS A 22 -7.71 -19.53 -7.24
C HIS A 22 -8.43 -18.39 -7.92
N VAL A 23 -9.11 -17.52 -7.17
CA VAL A 23 -9.87 -16.39 -7.72
C VAL A 23 -8.96 -15.23 -8.13
N ASN A 24 -7.92 -14.96 -7.35
CA ASN A 24 -7.12 -13.75 -7.55
C ASN A 24 -5.89 -13.94 -8.44
N LEU A 25 -5.29 -15.13 -8.45
CA LEU A 25 -4.04 -15.37 -9.18
C LEU A 25 -4.21 -16.33 -10.37
N LEU A 26 -5.16 -17.27 -10.32
CA LEU A 26 -5.28 -18.32 -11.31
C LEU A 26 -6.39 -18.10 -12.34
N GLU A 27 -6.86 -16.87 -12.48
CA GLU A 27 -7.81 -16.50 -13.55
C GLU A 27 -7.39 -15.25 -14.31
N CYS A 28 -7.70 -15.23 -15.60
CA CYS A 28 -7.45 -14.09 -16.47
C CYS A 28 -8.40 -12.93 -16.09
N LYS A 29 -7.85 -11.76 -15.77
CA LYS A 29 -8.61 -10.59 -15.32
C LYS A 29 -9.32 -9.84 -16.45
N VAL A 30 -9.28 -10.36 -17.67
CA VAL A 30 -10.03 -9.83 -18.81
C VAL A 30 -11.27 -10.66 -19.10
N CYS A 31 -11.12 -11.98 -19.25
CA CYS A 31 -12.24 -12.89 -19.51
C CYS A 31 -12.80 -13.59 -18.28
N PHE A 32 -12.16 -13.44 -17.13
CA PHE A 32 -12.52 -14.08 -15.85
C PHE A 32 -12.52 -15.61 -15.88
N GLU A 33 -11.85 -16.19 -16.88
CA GLU A 33 -11.69 -17.63 -17.01
C GLU A 33 -10.38 -18.08 -16.34
N LYS A 34 -10.40 -19.28 -15.77
CA LYS A 34 -9.22 -19.84 -15.12
C LYS A 34 -8.13 -20.15 -16.14
N TYR A 35 -6.89 -19.85 -15.77
CA TYR A 35 -5.75 -20.30 -16.55
C TYR A 35 -5.72 -21.83 -16.62
N ASN A 36 -5.35 -22.36 -17.78
CA ASN A 36 -5.21 -23.78 -17.98
C ASN A 36 -3.96 -24.06 -18.82
N PRO A 37 -2.88 -24.60 -18.22
CA PRO A 37 -1.63 -24.87 -18.94
C PRO A 37 -1.78 -25.89 -20.09
N ARG A 38 -2.79 -26.76 -19.99
CA ARG A 38 -3.05 -27.82 -20.98
C ARG A 38 -3.84 -27.32 -22.20
N GLN A 39 -4.57 -26.22 -22.06
CA GLN A 39 -5.28 -25.56 -23.15
C GLN A 39 -4.50 -24.34 -23.63
N LYS A 40 -4.05 -24.38 -24.88
CA LYS A 40 -3.18 -23.34 -25.46
C LYS A 40 -3.75 -21.95 -25.30
N GLU A 41 -5.03 -21.76 -25.54
CA GLU A 41 -5.75 -20.48 -25.48
C GLU A 41 -5.85 -19.94 -24.06
N ARG A 42 -5.88 -20.81 -23.07
CA ARG A 42 -6.00 -20.44 -21.64
C ARG A 42 -4.66 -20.35 -20.90
N ARG A 43 -3.54 -20.50 -21.61
CA ARG A 43 -2.19 -20.36 -21.00
C ARG A 43 -1.95 -18.94 -20.55
N PRO A 44 -1.41 -18.73 -19.33
CA PRO A 44 -1.02 -17.41 -18.86
C PRO A 44 0.18 -16.90 -19.65
N GLN A 45 0.09 -15.65 -20.14
CA GLN A 45 1.14 -14.96 -20.90
C GLN A 45 1.55 -13.70 -20.19
N ASN A 46 2.84 -13.50 -19.98
CA ASN A 46 3.42 -12.24 -19.51
C ASN A 46 3.46 -11.24 -20.66
N LEU A 47 2.91 -10.08 -20.45
CA LEU A 47 3.13 -8.91 -21.30
C LEU A 47 4.48 -8.26 -20.96
N SER A 48 5.05 -7.47 -21.87
CA SER A 48 6.30 -6.70 -21.63
C SER A 48 6.19 -5.74 -20.45
N CYS A 49 4.98 -5.34 -20.05
CA CYS A 49 4.71 -4.52 -18.87
C CYS A 49 4.60 -5.31 -17.56
N GLY A 50 4.76 -6.64 -17.59
CA GLY A 50 4.66 -7.52 -16.42
C GLY A 50 3.24 -8.00 -16.07
N HIS A 51 2.18 -7.49 -16.69
CA HIS A 51 0.82 -7.98 -16.50
C HIS A 51 0.60 -9.31 -17.24
N VAL A 52 -0.29 -10.15 -16.68
CA VAL A 52 -0.56 -11.50 -17.21
C VAL A 52 -1.98 -11.59 -17.73
N LEU A 53 -2.13 -12.09 -18.96
CA LEU A 53 -3.41 -12.41 -19.61
C LEU A 53 -3.39 -13.85 -20.14
N CYS A 54 -4.56 -14.45 -20.41
CA CYS A 54 -4.58 -15.69 -21.19
C CYS A 54 -4.27 -15.39 -22.67
N LEU A 55 -3.73 -16.37 -23.38
CA LEU A 55 -3.33 -16.21 -24.79
C LEU A 55 -4.50 -15.79 -25.69
N GLU A 56 -5.71 -16.25 -25.39
CA GLU A 56 -6.92 -15.83 -26.10
C GLU A 56 -7.16 -14.33 -25.96
N CYS A 57 -7.08 -13.78 -24.74
CA CYS A 57 -7.24 -12.34 -24.52
C CYS A 57 -6.10 -11.52 -25.12
N VAL A 58 -4.87 -12.02 -25.09
CA VAL A 58 -3.74 -11.38 -25.79
C VAL A 58 -4.06 -11.23 -27.28
N ARG A 59 -4.58 -12.28 -27.92
CA ARG A 59 -4.95 -12.24 -29.33
C ARG A 59 -6.16 -11.37 -29.61
N ALA A 60 -7.21 -11.47 -28.78
CA ALA A 60 -8.45 -10.72 -28.94
C ALA A 60 -8.25 -9.20 -28.78
N LEU A 61 -7.33 -8.78 -27.91
CA LEU A 61 -7.03 -7.37 -27.67
C LEU A 61 -5.95 -6.82 -28.62
N SER A 62 -5.27 -7.69 -29.37
CA SER A 62 -4.18 -7.27 -30.27
C SER A 62 -4.71 -6.69 -31.57
N HIS A 63 -4.04 -5.63 -32.05
CA HIS A 63 -4.30 -5.11 -33.40
C HIS A 63 -3.81 -6.13 -34.44
N PRO A 64 -4.66 -6.58 -35.37
CA PRO A 64 -4.38 -7.70 -36.26
C PRO A 64 -3.16 -7.47 -37.16
N VAL A 65 -2.91 -6.24 -37.58
CA VAL A 65 -1.80 -5.88 -38.49
C VAL A 65 -0.54 -5.47 -37.72
N LEU A 66 -0.70 -4.65 -36.67
CA LEU A 66 0.45 -4.10 -35.92
C LEU A 66 1.02 -5.09 -34.90
N LYS A 67 0.32 -6.18 -34.61
CA LYS A 67 0.67 -7.17 -33.56
C LYS A 67 1.03 -6.54 -32.21
N LYS A 68 0.37 -5.45 -31.88
CA LYS A 68 0.50 -4.72 -30.62
C LYS A 68 -0.83 -4.69 -29.89
N LEU A 69 -0.78 -4.74 -28.56
CA LEU A 69 -1.92 -4.56 -27.70
C LEU A 69 -1.64 -3.48 -26.64
N GLU A 70 -2.63 -2.69 -26.34
CA GLU A 70 -2.60 -1.81 -25.18
C GLU A 70 -2.99 -2.62 -23.94
N CYS A 71 -2.12 -2.67 -22.93
CA CYS A 71 -2.40 -3.40 -21.71
C CYS A 71 -3.64 -2.81 -21.00
N PRO A 72 -4.70 -3.60 -20.75
CA PRO A 72 -5.93 -3.09 -20.14
C PRO A 72 -5.76 -2.60 -18.69
N PHE A 73 -4.59 -2.89 -18.07
CA PHE A 73 -4.31 -2.52 -16.69
C PHE A 73 -3.44 -1.26 -16.56
N CYS A 74 -2.37 -1.15 -17.33
CA CYS A 74 -1.43 -0.03 -17.24
C CYS A 74 -1.36 0.82 -18.52
N ARG A 75 -2.11 0.45 -19.58
CA ARG A 75 -2.17 1.13 -20.88
C ARG A 75 -0.84 1.19 -21.64
N GLN A 76 0.16 0.45 -21.18
CA GLN A 76 1.42 0.33 -21.91
C GLN A 76 1.19 -0.45 -23.19
N LEU A 77 1.75 0.05 -24.29
CA LEU A 77 1.73 -0.64 -25.57
C LEU A 77 2.71 -1.81 -25.52
N CYS A 78 2.22 -3.02 -25.63
CA CYS A 78 2.98 -4.26 -25.59
C CYS A 78 2.99 -4.93 -26.96
N ASP A 79 4.13 -5.50 -27.35
CA ASP A 79 4.25 -6.29 -28.56
C ASP A 79 3.79 -7.72 -28.30
N VAL A 80 2.92 -8.26 -29.15
CA VAL A 80 2.35 -9.60 -29.00
C VAL A 80 3.43 -10.68 -29.21
N ASP A 81 4.37 -10.44 -30.11
CA ASP A 81 5.45 -11.39 -30.40
C ASP A 81 6.49 -11.45 -29.25
N SER A 82 6.50 -10.45 -28.36
CA SER A 82 7.34 -10.43 -27.16
C SER A 82 6.67 -11.04 -25.93
N THR A 83 5.43 -11.52 -26.02
CA THR A 83 4.77 -12.16 -24.89
C THR A 83 5.40 -13.53 -24.60
N SER A 84 5.59 -13.85 -23.34
CA SER A 84 6.16 -15.10 -22.88
C SER A 84 5.22 -15.88 -21.98
N HIS A 85 5.36 -17.18 -21.96
CA HIS A 85 4.57 -18.02 -21.04
C HIS A 85 4.91 -17.70 -19.58
N CYS A 86 3.88 -17.48 -18.77
CA CYS A 86 4.05 -17.25 -17.33
C CYS A 86 4.23 -18.58 -16.60
N GLN A 87 5.48 -19.07 -16.54
CA GLN A 87 5.81 -20.35 -15.91
C GLN A 87 5.44 -20.36 -14.43
N ALA A 88 5.66 -19.26 -13.72
CA ALA A 88 5.37 -19.16 -12.29
C ALA A 88 3.90 -19.44 -11.93
N LEU A 89 2.95 -18.95 -12.72
CA LEU A 89 1.52 -19.27 -12.50
C LEU A 89 1.19 -20.70 -12.87
N THR A 90 1.87 -21.28 -13.84
CA THR A 90 1.72 -22.69 -14.21
C THR A 90 2.22 -23.60 -13.09
N ASP A 91 3.42 -23.33 -12.57
CA ASP A 91 4.02 -24.11 -11.47
C ASP A 91 3.17 -23.99 -10.18
N LEU A 92 2.67 -22.80 -9.88
CA LEU A 92 1.73 -22.59 -8.76
C LEU A 92 0.47 -23.42 -8.92
N GLN A 93 -0.09 -23.49 -10.14
CA GLN A 93 -1.28 -24.27 -10.42
C GLN A 93 -1.02 -25.77 -10.28
N ASP A 94 0.12 -26.27 -10.75
CA ASP A 94 0.52 -27.65 -10.61
C ASP A 94 0.77 -28.04 -9.15
N LEU A 95 1.38 -27.16 -8.36
CA LEU A 95 1.55 -27.34 -6.91
C LEU A 95 0.21 -27.46 -6.17
N LEU A 96 -0.77 -26.65 -6.54
CA LEU A 96 -2.09 -26.67 -5.93
C LEU A 96 -2.89 -27.92 -6.34
N LEU A 97 -2.75 -28.39 -7.58
CA LEU A 97 -3.38 -29.60 -8.07
C LEU A 97 -2.74 -30.87 -7.50
N SER A 98 -1.44 -30.86 -7.20
CA SER A 98 -0.73 -32.01 -6.61
C SER A 98 -1.03 -32.24 -5.13
N ARG A 99 -1.62 -31.25 -4.45
CA ARG A 99 -2.04 -31.31 -3.04
C ARG A 99 -3.46 -31.86 -2.82
N SER A 100 -4.05 -32.55 -3.78
CA SER A 100 -5.29 -33.31 -3.54
C SER A 100 -5.01 -34.44 -2.53
N PRO A 101 -5.83 -34.62 -1.49
CA PRO A 101 -5.48 -35.46 -0.34
C PRO A 101 -5.35 -36.93 -0.72
N ARG A 102 -4.12 -37.42 -0.80
CA ARG A 102 -3.80 -38.83 -0.63
C ARG A 102 -3.35 -39.07 0.78
N SER A 103 -3.93 -40.08 1.42
CA SER A 103 -3.74 -40.54 2.80
C SER A 103 -2.28 -40.54 3.32
N PRO A 104 -2.07 -40.41 4.62
CA PRO A 104 -0.77 -40.14 5.20
C PRO A 104 0.12 -41.38 5.27
N VAL A 105 1.34 -41.27 4.77
CA VAL A 105 2.46 -42.13 5.15
C VAL A 105 3.54 -41.23 5.76
N PRO A 106 4.05 -41.54 6.95
CA PRO A 106 4.99 -40.67 7.64
C PRO A 106 6.43 -40.94 7.19
N HIS A 107 7.05 -40.03 6.50
CA HIS A 107 8.51 -40.03 6.35
C HIS A 107 9.13 -38.83 7.04
N ARG A 108 9.85 -39.15 8.08
CA ARG A 108 10.76 -38.32 8.88
C ARG A 108 11.94 -37.92 8.00
N VAL A 109 12.12 -36.66 7.71
CA VAL A 109 13.38 -36.13 7.16
C VAL A 109 13.95 -35.08 8.12
N ARG A 110 15.18 -35.39 8.51
CA ARG A 110 16.07 -34.58 9.34
C ARG A 110 16.60 -33.38 8.55
N GLY A 111 16.64 -32.24 9.21
CA GLY A 111 17.72 -31.28 9.28
C GLY A 111 18.22 -30.65 7.98
N GLY A 112 17.90 -29.37 7.82
CA GLY A 112 18.60 -28.42 6.99
C GLY A 112 18.34 -27.03 7.52
N SER A 113 19.31 -26.51 8.31
CA SER A 113 19.32 -25.17 8.85
C SER A 113 19.53 -24.16 7.74
N GLY A 114 18.54 -23.34 7.44
CA GLY A 114 18.65 -22.21 6.53
C GLY A 114 17.97 -20.98 7.16
N TRP A 115 18.77 -20.13 7.71
CA TRP A 115 18.64 -18.68 7.91
C TRP A 115 17.23 -18.08 7.95
N VAL A 116 16.66 -18.00 9.14
CA VAL A 116 15.61 -17.04 9.45
C VAL A 116 16.18 -16.05 10.46
N GLY A 117 16.57 -14.89 9.97
CA GLY A 117 16.87 -13.74 10.81
C GLY A 117 15.65 -13.42 11.66
N GLY A 118 15.85 -13.43 12.98
CA GLY A 118 14.77 -13.26 13.93
C GLY A 118 14.03 -11.94 13.80
N LEU A 119 12.83 -12.01 13.30
CA LEU A 119 11.76 -11.10 13.63
C LEU A 119 11.05 -11.69 14.85
N GLY A 120 10.91 -10.91 15.91
CA GLY A 120 10.27 -11.32 17.14
C GLY A 120 8.96 -12.07 16.91
N SER A 121 8.66 -13.02 17.76
CA SER A 121 7.66 -14.09 17.66
C SER A 121 6.18 -13.65 17.54
N GLY A 122 5.89 -12.76 16.65
CA GLY A 122 4.53 -12.39 16.25
C GLY A 122 4.29 -12.74 14.79
N ALA A 123 4.02 -14.01 14.49
CA ALA A 123 3.64 -14.39 13.13
C ALA A 123 2.41 -13.56 12.70
N LEU A 124 2.57 -12.68 11.72
CA LEU A 124 1.48 -11.97 11.09
C LEU A 124 0.52 -13.00 10.49
N ARG A 125 -0.72 -13.03 10.98
CA ARG A 125 -1.78 -13.85 10.40
C ARG A 125 -2.64 -12.99 9.49
N LEU A 126 -2.79 -13.41 8.25
CA LEU A 126 -3.81 -12.84 7.38
C LEU A 126 -5.18 -13.04 8.02
N ARG A 127 -5.83 -11.96 8.44
CA ARG A 127 -7.18 -12.01 9.02
C ARG A 127 -8.26 -11.99 7.96
N SER A 128 -8.09 -11.15 6.95
CA SER A 128 -9.00 -11.03 5.82
C SER A 128 -8.29 -10.40 4.64
N ALA A 129 -8.74 -10.75 3.44
CA ALA A 129 -8.42 -10.05 2.21
C ALA A 129 -9.75 -9.64 1.57
N PHE A 130 -9.85 -8.40 1.11
CA PHE A 130 -11.05 -7.87 0.48
C PHE A 130 -10.66 -6.84 -0.58
N GLY A 131 -11.64 -6.44 -1.38
CA GLY A 131 -11.39 -5.71 -2.61
C GLY A 131 -11.23 -6.68 -3.76
N GLY A 132 -10.15 -6.64 -4.48
CA GLY A 132 -9.90 -7.42 -5.68
C GLY A 132 -10.33 -6.70 -6.94
N TRP A 133 -10.01 -7.27 -8.07
CA TRP A 133 -10.23 -6.70 -9.39
C TRP A 133 -11.72 -6.45 -9.64
N GLY A 134 -12.04 -5.27 -10.15
CA GLY A 134 -13.41 -4.80 -10.34
C GLY A 134 -14.05 -4.12 -9.13
N SER A 135 -13.51 -4.33 -7.92
CA SER A 135 -13.95 -3.65 -6.70
C SER A 135 -13.08 -2.43 -6.37
N LEU A 136 -11.76 -2.56 -6.50
CA LEU A 136 -10.79 -1.49 -6.35
C LEU A 136 -9.86 -1.47 -7.58
N ILE A 137 -9.71 -0.31 -8.20
CA ILE A 137 -8.83 -0.08 -9.35
C ILE A 137 -7.68 0.81 -8.88
N ASN A 138 -6.44 0.33 -8.95
CA ASN A 138 -5.24 1.05 -8.50
C ASN A 138 -5.46 1.76 -7.16
N PRO A 139 -5.66 1.04 -6.05
CA PRO A 139 -5.78 1.67 -4.73
C PRO A 139 -4.47 2.35 -4.37
N THR A 140 -4.54 3.60 -3.91
CA THR A 140 -3.37 4.45 -3.63
C THR A 140 -3.22 4.77 -2.16
N GLY A 141 -4.32 4.88 -1.42
CA GLY A 141 -4.31 5.20 0.00
C GLY A 141 -5.35 4.43 0.79
N VAL A 142 -5.07 4.18 2.06
CA VAL A 142 -5.99 3.52 3.01
C VAL A 142 -5.87 4.15 4.39
N ALA A 143 -7.02 4.41 5.01
CA ALA A 143 -7.10 4.84 6.39
C ALA A 143 -8.08 3.97 7.18
N VAL A 144 -7.78 3.76 8.45
CA VAL A 144 -8.65 3.01 9.37
C VAL A 144 -9.18 3.96 10.44
N PHE A 145 -10.46 3.88 10.73
CA PHE A 145 -11.06 4.73 11.75
C PHE A 145 -12.04 3.97 12.65
N GLY A 146 -12.24 4.56 13.83
CA GLY A 146 -13.12 4.00 14.86
C GLY A 146 -12.57 2.72 15.49
N SER A 147 -13.14 2.35 16.61
CA SER A 147 -12.81 1.11 17.34
C SER A 147 -13.21 -0.14 16.57
N SER A 148 -14.17 -0.01 15.66
CA SER A 148 -14.68 -1.10 14.82
C SER A 148 -13.72 -1.53 13.71
N GLY A 149 -12.69 -0.71 13.38
CA GLY A 149 -11.78 -1.00 12.28
C GLY A 149 -12.41 -0.80 10.88
N THR A 150 -13.28 0.18 10.75
CA THR A 150 -13.81 0.60 9.44
C THR A 150 -12.68 1.22 8.61
N MET A 151 -12.63 0.90 7.32
CA MET A 151 -11.56 1.33 6.43
C MET A 151 -12.10 2.20 5.31
N VAL A 152 -11.34 3.24 4.98
CA VAL A 152 -11.56 4.09 3.82
C VAL A 152 -10.41 3.87 2.86
N VAL A 153 -10.73 3.62 1.60
CA VAL A 153 -9.75 3.37 0.54
C VAL A 153 -10.00 4.35 -0.60
N VAL A 154 -8.94 4.96 -1.09
CA VAL A 154 -8.97 5.77 -2.32
C VAL A 154 -8.37 4.99 -3.48
N HIS A 155 -8.99 5.10 -4.66
CA HIS A 155 -8.64 4.32 -5.83
C HIS A 155 -9.10 5.01 -7.13
N ASP A 156 -8.69 4.48 -8.30
CA ASP A 156 -8.99 5.03 -9.61
C ASP A 156 -10.37 4.63 -10.20
N GLY A 157 -11.25 4.00 -9.44
CA GLY A 157 -12.59 3.62 -9.89
C GLY A 157 -13.53 4.81 -10.09
N GLU A 158 -14.75 4.55 -10.53
CA GLU A 158 -15.79 5.59 -10.75
C GLU A 158 -16.13 6.36 -9.46
N ARG A 159 -16.26 5.63 -8.35
CA ARG A 159 -16.35 6.19 -6.99
C ARG A 159 -14.96 6.14 -6.39
N ARG A 160 -14.29 7.27 -6.36
CA ARG A 160 -12.88 7.41 -5.97
C ARG A 160 -12.58 7.05 -4.52
N VAL A 161 -13.59 7.11 -3.66
CA VAL A 161 -13.49 6.79 -2.24
C VAL A 161 -14.47 5.68 -1.90
N VAL A 162 -13.99 4.59 -1.30
CA VAL A 162 -14.80 3.44 -0.90
C VAL A 162 -14.61 3.15 0.58
N VAL A 163 -15.70 2.90 1.27
CA VAL A 163 -15.73 2.57 2.69
C VAL A 163 -16.05 1.10 2.87
N PHE A 164 -15.20 0.42 3.65
CA PHE A 164 -15.36 -0.98 4.02
C PHE A 164 -15.56 -1.13 5.53
N GLY A 165 -16.43 -2.03 5.91
CA GLY A 165 -16.56 -2.45 7.29
C GLY A 165 -15.40 -3.36 7.72
N PRO A 166 -15.30 -3.68 9.03
CA PRO A 166 -14.16 -4.40 9.61
C PRO A 166 -13.98 -5.84 9.08
N GLN A 167 -15.00 -6.39 8.45
CA GLN A 167 -14.95 -7.72 7.80
C GLN A 167 -14.67 -7.63 6.29
N GLY A 168 -14.29 -6.44 5.77
CA GLY A 168 -14.03 -6.23 4.36
C GLY A 168 -15.29 -6.11 3.49
N ARG A 169 -16.49 -6.03 4.09
CA ARG A 169 -17.71 -5.77 3.33
C ARG A 169 -17.74 -4.33 2.88
N ARG A 170 -17.90 -4.09 1.58
CA ARG A 170 -18.12 -2.75 1.04
C ARG A 170 -19.42 -2.17 1.59
N LEU A 171 -19.35 -1.03 2.23
CA LEU A 171 -20.50 -0.32 2.78
C LEU A 171 -21.09 0.64 1.74
N HIS A 172 -20.28 1.55 1.25
CA HIS A 172 -20.66 2.52 0.21
C HIS A 172 -19.42 3.13 -0.47
N GLY A 173 -19.65 3.99 -1.46
CA GLY A 173 -18.59 4.75 -2.13
C GLY A 173 -19.09 6.12 -2.56
N PHE A 174 -18.20 7.11 -2.56
CA PHE A 174 -18.47 8.50 -2.91
C PHE A 174 -17.30 9.13 -3.69
N GLY A 175 -17.37 10.43 -3.97
CA GLY A 175 -16.35 11.13 -4.74
C GLY A 175 -16.33 10.62 -6.19
N ARG A 176 -17.30 10.99 -7.03
CA ARG A 176 -17.28 10.67 -8.46
C ARG A 176 -16.05 11.26 -9.13
N ARG A 177 -15.61 10.64 -10.21
CA ARG A 177 -14.53 11.17 -11.03
C ARG A 177 -14.92 12.53 -11.62
N GLY A 178 -14.13 13.57 -11.34
CA GLY A 178 -14.35 14.92 -11.85
C GLY A 178 -13.67 15.98 -11.02
N ARG A 179 -13.94 17.25 -11.34
CA ARG A 179 -13.37 18.45 -10.69
C ARG A 179 -14.42 19.32 -10.00
N GLY A 180 -15.68 18.90 -9.99
CA GLY A 180 -16.77 19.62 -9.35
C GLY A 180 -16.80 19.46 -7.82
N HIS A 181 -17.73 20.17 -7.17
CA HIS A 181 -17.95 20.04 -5.74
C HIS A 181 -18.30 18.58 -5.38
N GLY A 182 -17.52 18.00 -4.46
CA GLY A 182 -17.70 16.60 -4.06
C GLY A 182 -17.21 15.56 -5.06
N GLU A 183 -16.62 15.96 -6.18
CA GLU A 183 -15.93 15.09 -7.12
C GLU A 183 -14.44 14.98 -6.77
N VAL A 184 -13.79 13.91 -7.22
CA VAL A 184 -12.36 13.63 -6.98
C VAL A 184 -11.73 13.25 -8.32
N CYS A 185 -10.68 13.97 -8.71
CA CYS A 185 -10.04 13.79 -10.01
C CYS A 185 -9.00 12.66 -9.98
N HIS A 186 -7.97 12.79 -9.15
CA HIS A 186 -6.89 11.82 -8.99
C HIS A 186 -6.49 11.72 -7.53
N PRO A 187 -7.20 10.90 -6.72
CA PRO A 187 -6.88 10.75 -5.31
C PRO A 187 -5.55 10.00 -5.15
N VAL A 188 -4.73 10.48 -4.24
CA VAL A 188 -3.42 9.88 -3.95
C VAL A 188 -3.41 9.22 -2.58
N ASP A 189 -3.91 9.91 -1.56
CA ASP A 189 -3.89 9.42 -0.19
C ASP A 189 -5.15 9.84 0.56
N VAL A 190 -5.38 9.20 1.72
CA VAL A 190 -6.56 9.43 2.55
C VAL A 190 -6.23 9.30 4.02
N ALA A 191 -6.76 10.22 4.80
CA ALA A 191 -6.75 10.15 6.27
C ALA A 191 -8.16 10.31 6.83
N VAL A 192 -8.35 9.91 8.09
CA VAL A 192 -9.63 10.12 8.79
C VAL A 192 -9.36 10.83 10.10
N THR A 193 -10.06 11.96 10.31
CA THR A 193 -9.95 12.73 11.54
C THR A 193 -10.52 11.97 12.75
N PRO A 194 -10.10 12.29 13.98
CA PRO A 194 -10.71 11.74 15.19
C PRO A 194 -12.23 11.94 15.27
N SER A 195 -12.72 13.05 14.70
CA SER A 195 -14.15 13.38 14.61
C SER A 195 -14.91 12.69 13.47
N GLY A 196 -14.23 11.86 12.67
CA GLY A 196 -14.85 11.05 11.63
C GLY A 196 -15.05 11.75 10.29
N TYR A 197 -14.23 12.72 9.93
CA TYR A 197 -14.20 13.28 8.57
C TYR A 197 -13.10 12.61 7.75
N VAL A 198 -13.41 12.40 6.48
CA VAL A 198 -12.49 11.81 5.49
C VAL A 198 -11.77 12.91 4.73
N VAL A 199 -10.47 12.92 4.79
CA VAL A 199 -9.60 13.89 4.10
C VAL A 199 -8.90 13.18 2.97
N VAL A 200 -8.99 13.71 1.76
CA VAL A 200 -8.41 13.13 0.54
C VAL A 200 -7.49 14.14 -0.12
N THR A 201 -6.27 13.75 -0.43
CA THR A 201 -5.40 14.51 -1.33
C THR A 201 -5.76 14.18 -2.78
N ASP A 202 -6.09 15.20 -3.55
CA ASP A 202 -6.44 15.11 -4.97
C ASP A 202 -5.39 15.83 -5.81
N ALA A 203 -4.37 15.06 -6.26
CA ALA A 203 -3.29 15.62 -7.07
C ALA A 203 -3.75 16.08 -8.45
N GLY A 204 -4.85 15.52 -8.98
CA GLY A 204 -5.40 15.92 -10.28
C GLY A 204 -6.15 17.27 -10.23
N ASP A 205 -6.55 17.70 -9.04
CA ASP A 205 -7.28 18.95 -8.81
C ASP A 205 -6.47 19.93 -7.94
N SER A 206 -5.23 19.58 -7.61
CA SER A 206 -4.33 20.34 -6.73
C SER A 206 -5.01 20.78 -5.43
N ALA A 207 -5.79 19.89 -4.85
CA ALA A 207 -6.66 20.17 -3.73
C ALA A 207 -6.60 19.15 -2.60
N VAL A 208 -6.96 19.57 -1.42
CA VAL A 208 -7.30 18.71 -0.29
C VAL A 208 -8.80 18.78 -0.07
N LYS A 209 -9.49 17.65 -0.17
CA LYS A 209 -10.96 17.56 -0.12
C LYS A 209 -11.41 16.85 1.14
N VAL A 210 -12.42 17.38 1.78
CA VAL A 210 -12.97 16.87 3.03
C VAL A 210 -14.41 16.41 2.83
N PHE A 211 -14.71 15.22 3.34
CA PHE A 211 -16.02 14.61 3.30
C PHE A 211 -16.42 14.09 4.68
N THR A 212 -17.69 13.94 4.93
CA THR A 212 -18.15 13.08 6.03
C THR A 212 -17.88 11.61 5.70
N THR A 213 -17.85 10.73 6.69
CA THR A 213 -17.75 9.28 6.46
C THR A 213 -18.92 8.71 5.66
N ARG A 214 -20.04 9.42 5.54
CA ARG A 214 -21.19 9.07 4.68
C ARG A 214 -21.03 9.55 3.24
N GLY A 215 -19.97 10.35 2.94
CA GLY A 215 -19.66 10.85 1.61
C GLY A 215 -20.27 12.21 1.27
N SER A 216 -20.85 12.94 2.23
CA SER A 216 -21.25 14.32 2.02
C SER A 216 -20.02 15.21 1.94
N PHE A 217 -19.92 16.01 0.90
CA PHE A 217 -18.84 17.00 0.75
C PHE A 217 -18.95 18.07 1.84
N VAL A 218 -17.81 18.44 2.43
CA VAL A 218 -17.72 19.45 3.48
C VAL A 218 -17.03 20.70 2.95
N LEU A 219 -15.80 20.55 2.48
CA LEU A 219 -15.02 21.65 1.89
C LEU A 219 -13.88 21.09 1.00
N ALA A 220 -13.29 21.98 0.23
CA ALA A 220 -12.00 21.73 -0.39
C ALA A 220 -11.09 22.95 -0.21
N VAL A 221 -9.79 22.69 -0.04
CA VAL A 221 -8.73 23.69 0.02
C VAL A 221 -8.03 23.66 -1.34
N TRP A 222 -8.29 24.69 -2.14
CA TRP A 222 -7.64 24.96 -3.42
C TRP A 222 -6.59 26.06 -3.28
N ASP A 223 -5.86 26.33 -4.34
CA ASP A 223 -4.92 27.46 -4.52
C ASP A 223 -3.74 27.49 -3.55
N SER A 224 -3.58 26.46 -2.72
CA SER A 224 -2.51 26.37 -1.73
C SER A 224 -1.54 25.25 -1.99
N PHE A 225 -1.87 24.37 -2.93
CA PHE A 225 -1.10 23.19 -3.27
C PHE A 225 -0.81 23.13 -4.77
N GLN A 226 0.39 22.61 -5.11
CA GLN A 226 0.74 22.30 -6.50
C GLN A 226 0.48 20.84 -6.82
N THR A 227 0.96 19.94 -5.98
CA THR A 227 0.75 18.49 -6.12
C THR A 227 0.66 17.87 -4.73
N PRO A 228 -0.50 17.98 -4.04
CA PRO A 228 -0.70 17.39 -2.72
C PRO A 228 -0.63 15.87 -2.83
N TRP A 229 0.07 15.21 -1.89
CA TRP A 229 0.37 13.80 -2.01
C TRP A 229 0.01 13.02 -0.77
N GLY A 230 0.91 12.88 0.21
CA GLY A 230 0.63 12.20 1.46
C GLY A 230 -0.20 13.05 2.41
N VAL A 231 -1.08 12.44 3.18
CA VAL A 231 -1.90 13.11 4.17
C VAL A 231 -2.04 12.28 5.44
N ASP A 232 -1.95 12.93 6.58
CA ASP A 232 -2.39 12.37 7.86
C ASP A 232 -2.98 13.47 8.75
N VAL A 233 -3.56 13.08 9.88
CA VAL A 233 -4.23 13.98 10.80
C VAL A 233 -3.66 13.77 12.21
N ASP A 234 -3.26 14.86 12.86
CA ASP A 234 -2.74 14.81 14.20
C ASP A 234 -3.85 14.55 15.27
N SER A 235 -3.47 14.42 16.52
CA SER A 235 -4.40 14.15 17.61
C SER A 235 -5.37 15.32 17.89
N CYS A 236 -5.04 16.54 17.45
CA CYS A 236 -5.88 17.72 17.55
C CYS A 236 -6.87 17.86 16.38
N GLY A 237 -6.73 17.02 15.35
CA GLY A 237 -7.56 17.09 14.13
C GLY A 237 -6.99 18.03 13.06
N HIS A 238 -5.75 18.53 13.20
CA HIS A 238 -5.10 19.29 12.16
C HIS A 238 -4.63 18.35 11.05
N ILE A 239 -4.83 18.75 9.82
CA ILE A 239 -4.48 17.99 8.63
C ILE A 239 -3.04 18.34 8.25
N LEU A 240 -2.18 17.33 8.09
CA LEU A 240 -0.82 17.48 7.57
C LEU A 240 -0.77 16.95 6.14
N VAL A 241 -0.27 17.76 5.23
CA VAL A 241 -0.24 17.47 3.79
C VAL A 241 1.16 17.68 3.23
N THR A 242 1.69 16.67 2.56
CA THR A 242 2.93 16.84 1.78
C THR A 242 2.60 17.31 0.37
N ASP A 243 3.40 18.22 -0.17
CA ASP A 243 3.33 18.66 -1.56
C ASP A 243 4.63 18.32 -2.28
N ILE A 244 4.56 17.40 -3.22
CA ILE A 244 5.74 16.90 -3.94
C ILE A 244 6.41 17.99 -4.77
N GLN A 245 5.63 18.85 -5.40
CA GLN A 245 6.14 19.86 -6.32
C GLN A 245 6.58 21.11 -5.58
N ALA A 246 5.81 21.53 -4.57
CA ALA A 246 6.18 22.67 -3.73
C ALA A 246 7.33 22.34 -2.75
N GLY A 247 7.60 21.06 -2.49
CA GLY A 247 8.62 20.64 -1.52
C GLY A 247 8.28 21.03 -0.10
N THR A 248 7.02 20.92 0.31
CA THR A 248 6.55 21.38 1.61
C THR A 248 5.77 20.31 2.39
N LEU A 249 5.77 20.45 3.72
CA LEU A 249 4.75 19.91 4.60
C LEU A 249 3.89 21.08 5.07
N SER A 250 2.60 21.03 4.83
CA SER A 250 1.63 22.05 5.23
C SER A 250 0.72 21.55 6.34
N GLN A 251 0.37 22.44 7.27
CA GLN A 251 -0.64 22.21 8.29
C GLN A 251 -1.90 23.01 7.94
N VAL A 252 -3.02 22.29 7.85
CA VAL A 252 -4.34 22.86 7.59
C VAL A 252 -5.23 22.66 8.80
N VAL A 253 -5.80 23.74 9.32
CA VAL A 253 -6.77 23.73 10.42
C VAL A 253 -8.15 24.05 9.86
N VAL A 254 -9.10 23.20 10.16
CA VAL A 254 -10.46 23.25 9.58
C VAL A 254 -11.49 23.30 10.71
N ASP A 255 -12.48 24.20 10.60
CA ASP A 255 -13.73 24.08 11.32
C ASP A 255 -14.66 23.17 10.50
N PHE A 256 -14.68 21.88 10.86
CA PHE A 256 -15.46 20.89 10.13
C PHE A 256 -16.97 21.10 10.22
N ALA A 257 -17.45 21.71 11.30
CA ALA A 257 -18.88 21.99 11.50
C ALA A 257 -19.39 23.10 10.56
N ARG A 258 -18.55 24.12 10.38
CA ARG A 258 -18.86 25.24 9.48
C ARG A 258 -18.41 25.01 8.04
N GLY A 259 -17.55 23.99 7.81
CA GLY A 259 -16.98 23.72 6.49
C GLY A 259 -16.04 24.84 6.01
N VAL A 260 -15.23 25.42 6.90
CA VAL A 260 -14.30 26.51 6.58
C VAL A 260 -12.88 26.20 7.02
N THR A 261 -11.92 26.63 6.21
CA THR A 261 -10.49 26.57 6.56
C THR A 261 -10.16 27.76 7.46
N LEU A 262 -9.64 27.46 8.66
CA LEU A 262 -9.22 28.47 9.62
C LEU A 262 -7.77 28.90 9.39
N MET A 263 -6.90 27.95 9.02
CA MET A 263 -5.49 28.18 8.76
C MET A 263 -4.97 27.19 7.71
N ASN A 264 -4.13 27.67 6.83
CA ASN A 264 -3.30 26.85 5.96
C ASN A 264 -1.92 27.48 5.85
N ARG A 265 -0.88 26.76 6.30
CA ARG A 265 0.50 27.25 6.24
C ARG A 265 1.47 26.11 5.99
N ALA A 266 2.52 26.37 5.23
CA ALA A 266 3.69 25.50 5.19
C ALA A 266 4.42 25.56 6.53
N VAL A 267 4.60 24.41 7.18
CA VAL A 267 5.31 24.29 8.46
C VAL A 267 6.74 23.79 8.29
N ILE A 268 7.01 23.10 7.18
CA ILE A 268 8.35 22.67 6.76
C ILE A 268 8.46 22.95 5.26
N THR A 269 9.59 23.56 4.85
CA THR A 269 9.92 23.88 3.46
C THR A 269 11.21 23.16 3.04
N ASP A 270 11.59 23.31 1.78
CA ASP A 270 12.84 22.80 1.20
C ASP A 270 12.98 21.28 1.24
N LEU A 271 11.85 20.58 1.29
CA LEU A 271 11.78 19.12 1.23
C LEU A 271 11.98 18.63 -0.22
N GLN A 272 12.64 17.50 -0.37
CA GLN A 272 12.85 16.86 -1.67
C GLN A 272 11.76 15.84 -1.99
N ARG A 273 10.74 16.29 -2.75
CA ARG A 273 9.63 15.43 -3.19
C ARG A 273 9.04 14.59 -2.04
N PRO A 274 8.49 15.24 -1.00
CA PRO A 274 7.90 14.54 0.14
C PRO A 274 6.66 13.75 -0.30
N LYS A 275 6.64 12.45 -0.01
CA LYS A 275 5.59 11.53 -0.51
C LYS A 275 4.64 11.05 0.56
N ALA A 276 5.15 10.75 1.74
CA ALA A 276 4.32 10.17 2.78
C ALA A 276 4.55 10.89 4.10
N VAL A 277 3.49 11.04 4.87
CA VAL A 277 3.51 11.60 6.21
C VAL A 277 2.65 10.73 7.13
N ALA A 278 3.07 10.58 8.37
CA ALA A 278 2.30 9.93 9.41
C ALA A 278 2.45 10.67 10.74
N CYS A 279 1.38 10.71 11.53
CA CYS A 279 1.34 11.31 12.85
C CYS A 279 1.19 10.24 13.93
N CYS A 280 2.09 10.22 14.89
CA CYS A 280 1.97 9.35 16.05
C CYS A 280 0.89 9.88 17.00
N ARG A 281 -0.17 9.12 17.20
CA ARG A 281 -1.25 9.51 18.11
C ARG A 281 -0.87 9.44 19.58
N VAL A 282 0.24 8.78 19.91
CA VAL A 282 0.73 8.61 21.30
C VAL A 282 1.70 9.73 21.68
N THR A 283 2.69 10.00 20.81
CA THR A 283 3.77 10.95 21.10
C THR A 283 3.58 12.31 20.45
N GLY A 284 2.71 12.41 19.44
CA GLY A 284 2.58 13.58 18.57
C GLY A 284 3.73 13.73 17.56
N ASN A 285 4.65 12.78 17.49
CA ASN A 285 5.73 12.81 16.51
C ASN A 285 5.20 12.64 15.09
N ILE A 286 5.91 13.24 14.15
CA ILE A 286 5.56 13.24 12.73
C ILE A 286 6.70 12.56 11.98
N ALA A 287 6.38 11.53 11.21
CA ALA A 287 7.30 10.85 10.32
C ALA A 287 7.02 11.27 8.88
N LEU A 288 8.05 11.63 8.15
CA LEU A 288 7.97 12.11 6.76
C LEU A 288 8.96 11.36 5.89
N VAL A 289 8.50 10.90 4.73
CA VAL A 289 9.34 10.22 3.72
C VAL A 289 9.51 11.12 2.51
N GLU A 290 10.77 11.37 2.15
CA GLU A 290 11.18 12.12 0.97
C GLU A 290 11.83 11.23 -0.06
N THR A 291 11.74 11.60 -1.35
CA THR A 291 12.53 11.00 -2.42
C THR A 291 13.62 11.96 -2.83
N LEU A 292 14.87 11.57 -2.60
CA LEU A 292 16.04 12.41 -2.88
C LEU A 292 16.34 12.48 -4.39
N GLY A 293 17.01 13.54 -4.81
CA GLY A 293 17.57 13.66 -6.15
C GLY A 293 18.63 12.58 -6.43
N LEU A 294 18.89 12.30 -7.70
CA LEU A 294 19.98 11.40 -8.10
C LEU A 294 21.32 12.06 -7.72
N THR A 295 22.14 11.33 -7.00
CA THR A 295 23.54 11.71 -6.77
C THR A 295 24.41 11.20 -7.93
N THR A 296 25.52 11.86 -8.20
CA THR A 296 26.46 11.50 -9.28
C THR A 296 27.05 10.09 -9.18
N THR A 297 26.87 9.44 -8.03
CA THR A 297 27.38 8.10 -7.74
C THR A 297 26.39 6.97 -8.03
N GLN A 298 25.14 7.31 -8.45
CA GLN A 298 24.10 6.31 -8.70
C GLN A 298 23.89 6.03 -10.19
N PRO A 299 23.56 4.78 -10.57
CA PRO A 299 23.24 4.47 -11.96
C PRO A 299 21.98 5.25 -12.40
N PRO A 300 21.93 5.80 -13.61
CA PRO A 300 20.84 6.65 -14.09
C PRO A 300 19.45 5.98 -14.07
N ASN A 301 19.40 4.65 -14.05
CA ASN A 301 18.17 3.85 -14.01
C ASN A 301 17.94 3.15 -12.66
N GLY A 302 18.72 3.49 -11.63
CA GLY A 302 18.56 2.93 -10.29
C GLY A 302 17.34 3.51 -9.54
N PRO A 303 16.87 2.83 -8.49
CA PRO A 303 15.83 3.37 -7.61
C PRO A 303 16.34 4.63 -6.93
N ARG A 304 15.48 5.64 -6.86
CA ARG A 304 15.84 6.90 -6.18
C ARG A 304 15.95 6.65 -4.68
N PRO A 305 17.00 7.17 -4.02
CA PRO A 305 17.13 7.06 -2.59
C PRO A 305 15.99 7.81 -1.90
N THR A 306 15.60 7.31 -0.75
CA THR A 306 14.59 7.93 0.08
C THR A 306 15.16 8.26 1.45
N ARG A 307 14.56 9.22 2.12
CA ARG A 307 14.92 9.70 3.45
C ARG A 307 13.70 9.64 4.34
N LEU A 308 13.86 9.14 5.54
CA LEU A 308 12.88 9.24 6.61
C LEU A 308 13.33 10.31 7.60
N THR A 309 12.50 11.31 7.82
CA THR A 309 12.75 12.35 8.83
C THR A 309 11.65 12.31 9.89
N ILE A 310 12.04 12.33 11.15
CA ILE A 310 11.13 12.36 12.30
C ILE A 310 11.19 13.74 12.93
N PHE A 311 10.02 14.33 13.11
CA PHE A 311 9.83 15.61 13.79
C PHE A 311 9.03 15.41 15.07
N ASN A 312 9.18 16.33 16.04
CA ASN A 312 8.25 16.42 17.15
C ASN A 312 6.96 17.17 16.72
N LYS A 313 6.01 17.26 17.65
CA LYS A 313 4.72 17.97 17.43
C LYS A 313 4.86 19.46 17.07
N ASP A 314 6.00 20.08 17.40
CA ASP A 314 6.32 21.48 17.14
C ASP A 314 7.15 21.65 15.86
N PHE A 315 7.23 20.61 15.03
CA PHE A 315 7.96 20.51 13.76
C PHE A 315 9.49 20.67 13.89
N ASN A 316 10.06 20.45 15.07
CA ASN A 316 11.50 20.36 15.24
C ASN A 316 11.99 18.96 14.88
N MET A 317 13.03 18.88 14.06
CA MET A 317 13.63 17.62 13.63
C MET A 317 14.26 16.88 14.82
N LEU A 318 13.87 15.64 15.01
CA LEU A 318 14.39 14.72 16.03
C LEU A 318 15.42 13.76 15.47
N SER A 319 15.19 13.22 14.28
CA SER A 319 16.04 12.22 13.65
C SER A 319 15.86 12.22 12.15
N GLN A 320 16.91 11.81 11.44
CA GLN A 320 16.91 11.66 9.99
C GLN A 320 17.65 10.39 9.62
N ILE A 321 17.05 9.56 8.76
CA ILE A 321 17.55 8.25 8.37
C ILE A 321 17.52 8.14 6.85
N ASP A 322 18.69 7.99 6.24
CA ASP A 322 18.84 7.80 4.79
C ASP A 322 19.16 6.34 4.46
N SER A 323 19.80 5.62 5.38
CA SER A 323 20.20 4.21 5.21
C SER A 323 20.10 3.46 6.54
N PHE A 324 19.97 2.13 6.46
CA PHE A 324 20.03 1.23 7.62
C PHE A 324 21.32 0.43 7.58
N THR A 325 22.04 0.38 8.71
CA THR A 325 23.18 -0.51 8.89
C THR A 325 22.68 -1.79 9.53
N LEU A 326 22.80 -2.91 8.82
CA LEU A 326 22.51 -4.23 9.35
C LEU A 326 23.65 -4.72 10.25
N SER A 327 23.35 -5.66 11.14
CA SER A 327 24.29 -6.23 12.12
C SER A 327 25.61 -6.77 11.52
N LEU A 328 25.66 -6.98 10.22
CA LEU A 328 26.83 -7.44 9.46
C LEU A 328 27.62 -6.30 8.81
N GLY A 329 27.35 -5.04 9.15
CA GLY A 329 28.08 -3.88 8.63
C GLY A 329 27.68 -3.45 7.20
N ALA A 330 26.72 -4.12 6.56
CA ALA A 330 26.21 -3.71 5.26
C ALA A 330 25.18 -2.58 5.40
N SER A 331 25.42 -1.45 4.72
CA SER A 331 24.43 -0.37 4.63
C SER A 331 23.37 -0.70 3.60
N VAL A 332 22.12 -0.60 4.00
CA VAL A 332 20.95 -0.80 3.14
C VAL A 332 20.29 0.55 2.90
N TRP A 333 20.07 0.87 1.63
CA TRP A 333 19.32 2.07 1.20
C TRP A 333 17.89 1.63 0.85
N PRO A 334 16.92 1.86 1.73
CA PRO A 334 15.54 1.46 1.45
C PRO A 334 14.90 2.36 0.40
N CYS A 335 13.96 1.81 -0.37
CA CYS A 335 13.06 2.58 -1.22
C CYS A 335 11.71 2.75 -0.51
N MET A 336 11.67 3.70 0.40
CA MET A 336 10.51 3.94 1.25
C MET A 336 9.36 4.55 0.45
N SER A 337 8.20 3.94 0.49
CA SER A 337 7.00 4.38 -0.23
C SER A 337 5.87 4.84 0.67
N ALA A 338 5.81 4.33 1.89
CA ALA A 338 4.81 4.72 2.88
C ALA A 338 5.39 4.62 4.29
N VAL A 339 4.79 5.35 5.23
CA VAL A 339 5.15 5.37 6.63
C VAL A 339 3.89 5.37 7.50
N ALA A 340 3.97 4.75 8.66
CA ALA A 340 2.93 4.76 9.68
C ALA A 340 3.57 4.65 11.07
N PHE A 341 2.80 4.91 12.11
CA PHE A 341 3.17 4.57 13.48
C PHE A 341 2.32 3.40 13.98
N ASP A 342 2.93 2.51 14.72
CA ASP A 342 2.20 1.48 15.45
C ASP A 342 1.61 2.03 16.76
N ARG A 343 0.94 1.16 17.53
CA ARG A 343 0.33 1.54 18.81
C ARG A 343 1.34 1.86 19.91
N ALA A 344 2.57 1.37 19.80
CA ALA A 344 3.65 1.66 20.73
C ALA A 344 4.38 2.98 20.40
N GLY A 345 4.13 3.53 19.22
CA GLY A 345 4.78 4.72 18.70
C GLY A 345 6.05 4.41 17.92
N ASP A 346 6.27 3.15 17.55
CA ASP A 346 7.34 2.75 16.67
C ASP A 346 7.00 3.08 15.21
N VAL A 347 8.01 3.46 14.43
CA VAL A 347 7.82 3.84 13.02
C VAL A 347 7.86 2.61 12.13
N MET A 348 6.81 2.42 11.36
CA MET A 348 6.71 1.36 10.35
C MET A 348 6.90 1.95 8.96
N VAL A 349 7.81 1.40 8.17
CA VAL A 349 8.12 1.89 6.82
C VAL A 349 7.99 0.76 5.80
N ILE A 350 7.35 1.03 4.68
CA ILE A 350 7.26 0.08 3.56
C ILE A 350 8.41 0.34 2.60
N ASP A 351 9.25 -0.68 2.37
CA ASP A 351 10.25 -0.73 1.30
C ASP A 351 9.63 -1.42 0.08
N SER A 352 9.16 -0.63 -0.87
CA SER A 352 8.46 -1.14 -2.06
C SER A 352 9.37 -1.91 -3.02
N GLN A 353 10.67 -1.66 -3.01
CA GLN A 353 11.62 -2.35 -3.88
C GLN A 353 11.90 -3.78 -3.39
N ARG A 354 11.97 -3.96 -2.08
CA ARG A 354 12.28 -5.26 -1.48
C ARG A 354 11.06 -6.02 -1.00
N GLY A 355 9.87 -5.39 -1.00
CA GLY A 355 8.65 -5.97 -0.46
C GLY A 355 8.75 -6.20 1.06
N LEU A 356 9.47 -5.34 1.79
CA LEU A 356 9.69 -5.45 3.21
C LEU A 356 8.95 -4.34 3.97
N ILE A 357 8.62 -4.65 5.22
CA ILE A 357 8.18 -3.65 6.21
C ILE A 357 9.28 -3.55 7.26
N TRP A 358 9.84 -2.36 7.43
CA TRP A 358 10.80 -2.06 8.48
C TRP A 358 10.08 -1.52 9.70
N SER A 359 10.36 -2.04 10.88
CA SER A 359 9.92 -1.50 12.17
C SER A 359 11.11 -0.83 12.86
N LEU A 360 10.99 0.45 13.12
CA LEU A 360 12.02 1.28 13.73
C LEU A 360 11.55 1.71 15.11
N GLY A 361 11.97 0.98 16.12
CA GLY A 361 11.71 1.29 17.53
C GLY A 361 12.78 2.22 18.10
N LYS A 362 12.52 2.81 19.26
CA LYS A 362 13.54 3.48 20.06
C LYS A 362 14.60 2.46 20.43
N LEU A 363 15.87 2.78 20.20
CA LEU A 363 16.98 2.07 20.84
C LEU A 363 16.71 2.11 22.35
N GLN A 364 16.35 0.96 22.93
CA GLN A 364 16.43 0.82 24.36
C GLN A 364 17.91 1.03 24.70
N ASN A 365 18.22 2.03 25.53
CA ASN A 365 19.56 2.25 26.06
C ASN A 365 20.00 0.94 26.74
N GLY A 366 20.67 0.09 25.97
CA GLY A 366 21.41 -1.02 26.54
C GLY A 366 22.44 -0.45 27.54
N PRO A 367 22.76 -1.15 28.61
CA PRO A 367 23.76 -0.68 29.57
C PRO A 367 25.04 -0.35 28.80
N VAL A 368 25.51 0.89 28.94
CA VAL A 368 26.81 1.34 28.45
C VAL A 368 27.83 0.41 29.14
N LEU A 369 28.41 -0.52 28.36
CA LEU A 369 29.54 -1.28 28.82
C LEU A 369 30.69 -0.27 29.00
N THR A 370 30.89 0.18 30.23
CA THR A 370 32.09 0.88 30.62
C THR A 370 33.26 -0.08 30.37
N PRO A 371 34.30 0.28 29.62
CA PRO A 371 35.46 -0.54 29.48
C PRO A 371 36.08 -0.77 30.87
N PRO A 372 36.61 -1.98 31.17
CA PRO A 372 37.28 -2.22 32.44
C PRO A 372 38.47 -1.26 32.54
N GLY A 373 38.49 -0.53 33.65
CA GLY A 373 39.49 0.48 33.94
C GLY A 373 40.94 -0.01 33.82
N GLN A 374 41.78 0.90 33.37
CA GLN A 374 43.23 0.86 33.57
C GLN A 374 43.52 1.11 35.04
#